data_c9fcfcd12674a4025d21c446b1a8dfee
#
_entry.id   c9fcfcd12674a4025d21c446b1a8dfee
#
_cell.length_a   1.000
_cell.length_b   1.000
_cell.length_c   1.000
_cell.angle_alpha   90.00
_cell.angle_beta   90.00
_cell.angle_gamma   90.00
#
_symmetry.space_group_name_H-M   'P 1'
#
loop_
_entity.id
_entity.type
_entity.pdbx_description
1 polymer ?
#
loop_
_entity_poly.entity_id
_entity_poly.type
_entity_poly.pdbx_seq_one_letter_code
_entity_poly.pdbx_strand_id
1 'polypeptide(L)'
;SSVALLERGVPWGPNARSKPSYKLYFEVILGSIALDKATDELVKVFGEDEERSRPDGKKAAIGSILIDKEGFVLEDKGVAVSSFAWALKPALDLKLGSLGNWPNVEPRIIEHLDRMVRHHNKDGEPIPIDLNVVHNAYKWLVSQFSVPEHLVEPPTFAIKVFHHFKAKAPPEPSLLNSFYLKDLGEATKLLETGKAGTGLRRYMGIGRPDQKIDVLSPISAVEPFVAPSLMPQARWPSKGGHPLVLLQQAAVNAARAELNDAPGIIGVNGPPGTGKTTLLRDIVVGCILDRATAMSGFNKPQDAFSTTGEKLAFGSNAFLHFYKLHASLKGHEIVVASSNNKAVENVSKELPLKEANGRHEQIAYFRSISDLIANPKRAGYFEAEAEGGIPSDTVETWGLIAAALGKSSNRGAFQQGFWWNEDGGFLTYLKAARGINVMRDIKDERTGETIDRVMPSVVVNERPSTNEADAAAAWQKARTAFFKLKETVDAEIASIEEMRRDIQALKGAITELQRAEQRRPSLNEAVEEAHKTAESCQREHEKAK
;
A
#
# COMPACT_ATOMS: atom_id res chain seq x y z
N SER A 1 22.85 6.53 -28.20
CA SER A 1 22.83 7.62 -28.62
C SER A 1 21.79 8.12 -29.59
N SER A 2 21.03 9.07 -29.12
CA SER A 2 19.90 9.70 -29.80
C SER A 2 20.33 10.57 -31.01
N VAL A 3 21.54 11.09 -31.01
CA VAL A 3 22.09 11.88 -32.13
C VAL A 3 22.27 11.02 -33.39
N ALA A 4 22.75 9.80 -33.25
CA ALA A 4 22.93 8.89 -34.39
C ALA A 4 21.59 8.40 -34.99
N LEU A 5 20.47 8.47 -34.24
CA LEU A 5 19.14 8.19 -34.76
C LEU A 5 18.59 9.36 -35.60
N LEU A 6 18.94 10.59 -35.26
CA LEU A 6 18.54 11.80 -36.01
C LEU A 6 19.17 11.92 -37.36
N GLU A 7 20.44 11.50 -37.51
CA GLU A 7 21.13 11.46 -38.79
C GLU A 7 20.57 10.41 -39.76
N ARG A 8 19.84 9.39 -39.23
CA ARG A 8 19.19 8.33 -40.01
C ARG A 8 17.71 8.58 -40.30
N GLY A 9 17.14 9.72 -39.85
CA GLY A 9 15.72 10.03 -39.94
C GLY A 9 14.93 9.52 -38.75
N VAL A 10 13.60 9.71 -38.79
CA VAL A 10 12.69 9.28 -37.73
C VAL A 10 12.50 7.75 -37.74
N PRO A 11 12.35 7.10 -36.57
CA PRO A 11 12.21 5.65 -36.50
C PRO A 11 10.79 5.14 -36.82
N TRP A 12 9.81 6.02 -36.98
CA TRP A 12 8.45 5.71 -37.40
C TRP A 12 8.24 5.88 -38.89
N GLY A 13 7.10 5.44 -39.40
CA GLY A 13 6.73 5.52 -40.81
C GLY A 13 6.92 4.19 -41.56
N PRO A 14 7.02 4.21 -42.90
CA PRO A 14 6.96 3.00 -43.73
C PRO A 14 8.02 1.94 -43.43
N ASN A 15 9.14 2.32 -42.84
CA ASN A 15 10.24 1.41 -42.49
C ASN A 15 10.14 0.82 -41.08
N ALA A 16 9.15 1.26 -40.27
CA ALA A 16 8.95 0.73 -38.94
C ALA A 16 8.40 -0.71 -38.97
N ARG A 17 9.18 -1.66 -38.49
CA ARG A 17 8.81 -3.08 -38.48
C ARG A 17 8.32 -3.51 -37.10
N SER A 18 7.16 -4.14 -37.03
CA SER A 18 6.67 -4.81 -35.82
C SER A 18 6.64 -6.32 -36.00
N LYS A 19 6.86 -7.08 -34.92
CA LYS A 19 6.66 -8.53 -34.91
C LYS A 19 5.16 -8.84 -35.10
N PRO A 20 4.78 -10.00 -35.69
CA PRO A 20 3.38 -10.42 -35.77
C PRO A 20 2.70 -10.38 -34.40
N SER A 21 1.47 -9.87 -34.36
CA SER A 21 0.69 -9.70 -33.13
C SER A 21 1.19 -8.65 -32.12
N TYR A 22 2.25 -7.89 -32.44
CA TYR A 22 2.71 -6.75 -31.64
C TYR A 22 2.27 -5.44 -32.27
N LYS A 23 1.79 -4.52 -31.41
CA LYS A 23 1.61 -3.11 -31.78
C LYS A 23 2.85 -2.34 -31.38
N LEU A 24 3.34 -1.50 -32.28
CA LEU A 24 4.50 -0.66 -32.10
C LEU A 24 4.06 0.78 -31.84
N TYR A 25 4.57 1.36 -30.76
CA TYR A 25 4.36 2.76 -30.40
C TYR A 25 5.70 3.42 -30.09
N PHE A 26 5.76 4.72 -30.29
CA PHE A 26 6.92 5.54 -29.94
C PHE A 26 6.50 6.64 -28.97
N GLU A 27 7.26 6.82 -27.89
CA GLU A 27 7.13 7.98 -27.03
C GLU A 27 8.33 8.91 -27.30
N VAL A 28 8.01 10.08 -27.85
CA VAL A 28 8.99 11.14 -28.12
C VAL A 28 9.06 12.03 -26.90
N ILE A 29 10.16 12.00 -26.17
CA ILE A 29 10.40 12.82 -24.98
C ILE A 29 10.82 14.21 -25.41
N LEU A 30 10.09 15.23 -24.97
CA LEU A 30 10.35 16.64 -25.24
C LEU A 30 11.20 17.27 -24.13
N GLY A 31 12.51 17.13 -24.24
CA GLY A 31 13.45 17.66 -23.27
C GLY A 31 13.50 16.90 -21.96
N SER A 32 14.57 17.07 -21.21
CA SER A 32 14.75 16.47 -19.89
C SER A 32 15.47 17.43 -18.94
N ILE A 33 15.14 17.30 -17.65
CA ILE A 33 15.72 18.05 -16.54
C ILE A 33 16.64 17.08 -15.77
N ALA A 34 17.86 17.51 -15.46
CA ALA A 34 18.78 16.80 -14.59
C ALA A 34 18.25 16.85 -13.15
N LEU A 35 17.84 15.70 -12.60
CA LEU A 35 17.20 15.65 -11.27
C LEU A 35 18.17 15.94 -10.14
N ASP A 36 19.44 15.59 -10.27
CA ASP A 36 20.50 15.93 -9.33
C ASP A 36 20.67 17.44 -9.22
N LYS A 37 20.85 18.14 -10.36
CA LYS A 37 20.98 19.60 -10.41
C LYS A 37 19.71 20.30 -9.91
N ALA A 38 18.53 19.83 -10.32
CA ALA A 38 17.27 20.39 -9.86
C ALA A 38 17.08 20.23 -8.34
N THR A 39 17.51 19.07 -7.80
CA THR A 39 17.50 18.82 -6.36
C THR A 39 18.45 19.75 -5.63
N ASP A 40 19.66 19.97 -6.14
CA ASP A 40 20.63 20.89 -5.54
C ASP A 40 20.09 22.33 -5.49
N GLU A 41 19.40 22.79 -6.54
CA GLU A 41 18.73 24.10 -6.52
C GLU A 41 17.60 24.18 -5.51
N LEU A 42 16.78 23.13 -5.41
CA LEU A 42 15.69 23.07 -4.40
C LEU A 42 16.24 23.00 -2.98
N VAL A 43 17.33 22.28 -2.74
CA VAL A 43 18.01 22.21 -1.43
C VAL A 43 18.54 23.58 -1.01
N LYS A 44 19.08 24.38 -1.93
CA LYS A 44 19.50 25.75 -1.62
C LYS A 44 18.35 26.63 -1.12
N VAL A 45 17.14 26.38 -1.61
CA VAL A 45 15.94 27.18 -1.25
C VAL A 45 15.26 26.64 0.00
N PHE A 46 15.16 25.31 0.15
CA PHE A 46 14.33 24.65 1.19
C PHE A 46 15.14 23.98 2.31
N GLY A 47 16.45 23.89 2.20
CA GLY A 47 17.31 23.15 3.12
C GLY A 47 17.47 21.66 2.76
N GLU A 48 18.40 20.98 3.42
CA GLU A 48 18.64 19.54 3.23
C GLU A 48 17.59 18.71 3.97
N ASP A 49 17.20 17.61 3.34
CA ASP A 49 16.41 16.54 3.92
C ASP A 49 17.33 15.31 4.04
N GLU A 50 17.77 15.01 5.25
CA GLU A 50 18.71 13.91 5.55
C GLU A 50 18.14 12.51 5.21
N GLU A 51 16.82 12.38 5.09
CA GLU A 51 16.16 11.10 4.79
C GLU A 51 16.08 10.80 3.29
N ARG A 52 16.39 11.75 2.41
CA ARG A 52 16.29 11.57 0.96
C ARG A 52 17.63 11.25 0.31
N SER A 53 17.69 10.07 -0.32
CA SER A 53 18.80 9.77 -1.23
C SER A 53 18.74 10.67 -2.46
N ARG A 54 19.85 11.33 -2.79
CA ARG A 54 19.96 12.16 -4.00
C ARG A 54 19.77 11.31 -5.26
N PRO A 55 19.01 11.78 -6.25
CA PRO A 55 18.75 11.05 -7.49
C PRO A 55 19.94 11.17 -8.44
N ASP A 56 21.01 10.41 -8.21
CA ASP A 56 22.23 10.46 -9.03
C ASP A 56 21.98 10.02 -10.48
N GLY A 57 22.38 10.85 -11.43
CA GLY A 57 22.33 10.59 -12.88
C GLY A 57 20.92 10.41 -13.48
N LYS A 58 19.86 10.67 -12.74
CA LYS A 58 18.47 10.54 -13.22
C LYS A 58 17.98 11.82 -13.90
N LYS A 59 17.08 11.64 -14.89
CA LYS A 59 16.47 12.73 -15.64
C LYS A 59 14.95 12.66 -15.57
N ALA A 60 14.30 13.80 -15.52
CA ALA A 60 12.85 13.94 -15.65
C ALA A 60 12.50 14.54 -17.02
N ALA A 61 11.58 13.93 -17.74
CA ALA A 61 11.08 14.48 -18.99
C ALA A 61 10.22 15.73 -18.75
N ILE A 62 10.27 16.71 -19.63
CA ILE A 62 9.48 17.94 -19.57
C ILE A 62 8.09 17.70 -20.15
N GLY A 63 8.02 16.98 -21.27
CA GLY A 63 6.79 16.52 -21.89
C GLY A 63 7.03 15.34 -22.78
N SER A 64 5.98 14.75 -23.33
CA SER A 64 6.08 13.66 -24.29
C SER A 64 4.95 13.68 -25.32
N ILE A 65 5.22 13.10 -26.49
CA ILE A 65 4.26 12.82 -27.55
C ILE A 65 4.25 11.32 -27.78
N LEU A 66 3.07 10.71 -27.75
CA LEU A 66 2.88 9.30 -28.01
C LEU A 66 2.30 9.12 -29.41
N ILE A 67 3.00 8.37 -30.23
CA ILE A 67 2.67 8.15 -31.66
C ILE A 67 2.60 6.66 -31.99
N ASP A 68 1.86 6.34 -33.02
CA ASP A 68 1.81 5.01 -33.58
C ASP A 68 3.04 4.72 -34.49
N LYS A 69 3.07 3.54 -35.09
CA LYS A 69 4.19 3.14 -35.96
C LYS A 69 4.27 3.96 -37.25
N GLU A 70 3.17 4.55 -37.69
CA GLU A 70 3.08 5.41 -38.87
C GLU A 70 3.52 6.85 -38.57
N GLY A 71 3.59 7.25 -37.29
CA GLY A 71 3.99 8.59 -36.84
C GLY A 71 2.81 9.52 -36.55
N PHE A 72 1.58 8.98 -36.45
CA PHE A 72 0.41 9.76 -36.06
C PHE A 72 0.28 9.84 -34.54
N VAL A 73 -0.04 11.03 -34.05
CA VAL A 73 -0.30 11.25 -32.61
C VAL A 73 -1.57 10.50 -32.20
N LEU A 74 -1.49 9.73 -31.13
CA LEU A 74 -2.63 8.96 -30.65
C LEU A 74 -3.77 9.88 -30.21
N GLU A 75 -5.02 9.45 -30.46
CA GLU A 75 -6.20 10.22 -30.10
C GLU A 75 -6.36 10.38 -28.59
N ASP A 76 -6.17 9.29 -27.85
CA ASP A 76 -6.21 9.29 -26.38
C ASP A 76 -4.80 9.32 -25.82
N LYS A 77 -4.53 10.26 -24.92
CA LYS A 77 -3.23 10.43 -24.24
C LYS A 77 -2.05 10.63 -25.22
N GLY A 78 -2.30 11.18 -26.40
CA GLY A 78 -1.27 11.42 -27.41
C GLY A 78 -0.22 12.44 -27.01
N VAL A 79 -0.51 13.34 -26.08
CA VAL A 79 0.43 14.28 -25.49
C VAL A 79 0.34 14.26 -23.98
N ALA A 80 1.44 14.51 -23.33
CA ALA A 80 1.49 14.61 -21.88
C ALA A 80 2.57 15.61 -21.44
N VAL A 81 2.39 16.23 -20.28
CA VAL A 81 3.28 17.26 -19.74
C VAL A 81 3.64 16.96 -18.29
N SER A 82 4.84 17.35 -17.87
CA SER A 82 5.35 17.09 -16.55
C SER A 82 4.93 18.17 -15.56
N SER A 83 4.19 17.79 -14.54
CA SER A 83 3.88 18.66 -13.40
C SER A 83 5.14 19.08 -12.63
N PHE A 84 6.17 18.23 -12.58
CA PHE A 84 7.46 18.57 -11.96
C PHE A 84 8.16 19.69 -12.73
N ALA A 85 8.24 19.57 -14.06
CA ALA A 85 8.87 20.58 -14.90
C ALA A 85 8.17 21.95 -14.79
N TRP A 86 6.84 21.93 -14.75
CA TRP A 86 6.04 23.15 -14.53
C TRP A 86 6.23 23.73 -13.13
N ALA A 87 6.25 22.88 -12.09
CA ALA A 87 6.33 23.31 -10.70
C ALA A 87 7.70 23.85 -10.29
N LEU A 88 8.77 23.48 -11.02
CA LEU A 88 10.14 23.76 -10.62
C LEU A 88 10.42 25.26 -10.48
N LYS A 89 10.09 26.06 -11.48
CA LYS A 89 10.32 27.52 -11.42
C LYS A 89 9.49 28.20 -10.34
N PRO A 90 8.16 27.96 -10.19
CA PRO A 90 7.39 28.49 -9.06
C PRO A 90 7.95 28.07 -7.70
N ALA A 91 8.45 26.83 -7.55
CA ALA A 91 9.05 26.38 -6.30
C ALA A 91 10.34 27.14 -5.99
N LEU A 92 11.25 27.28 -6.96
CA LEU A 92 12.49 28.05 -6.81
C LEU A 92 12.23 29.52 -6.49
N ASP A 93 11.13 30.08 -7.00
CA ASP A 93 10.71 31.47 -6.73
C ASP A 93 9.90 31.62 -5.41
N LEU A 94 9.75 30.55 -4.63
CA LEU A 94 8.91 30.52 -3.40
C LEU A 94 7.42 30.85 -3.63
N LYS A 95 6.92 30.71 -4.85
CA LYS A 95 5.52 30.93 -5.22
C LYS A 95 4.67 29.66 -5.03
N LEU A 96 4.79 29.02 -3.87
CA LEU A 96 4.19 27.70 -3.60
C LEU A 96 2.66 27.70 -3.74
N GLY A 97 1.99 28.81 -3.41
CA GLY A 97 0.54 28.94 -3.57
C GLY A 97 0.06 28.77 -5.02
N SER A 98 0.92 29.04 -6.02
CA SER A 98 0.58 28.86 -7.43
C SER A 98 0.53 27.38 -7.86
N LEU A 99 1.18 26.47 -7.10
CA LEU A 99 1.24 25.05 -7.43
C LEU A 99 -0.14 24.38 -7.37
N GLY A 100 -1.05 24.88 -6.53
CA GLY A 100 -2.43 24.41 -6.46
C GLY A 100 -3.25 24.65 -7.74
N ASN A 101 -2.76 25.48 -8.67
CA ASN A 101 -3.45 25.79 -9.92
C ASN A 101 -3.17 24.77 -11.05
N TRP A 102 -2.35 23.76 -10.82
CA TRP A 102 -2.01 22.74 -11.82
C TRP A 102 -3.23 22.11 -12.50
N PRO A 103 -4.29 21.71 -11.79
CA PRO A 103 -5.47 21.11 -12.41
C PRO A 103 -6.16 21.99 -13.46
N ASN A 104 -6.01 23.32 -13.36
CA ASN A 104 -6.55 24.27 -14.33
C ASN A 104 -5.57 24.57 -15.46
N VAL A 105 -4.27 24.43 -15.20
CA VAL A 105 -3.19 24.77 -16.14
C VAL A 105 -2.91 23.58 -17.08
N GLU A 106 -2.83 22.37 -16.56
CA GLU A 106 -2.52 21.17 -17.31
C GLU A 106 -3.39 20.96 -18.55
N PRO A 107 -4.74 21.01 -18.47
CA PRO A 107 -5.60 20.79 -19.65
C PRO A 107 -5.35 21.83 -20.75
N ARG A 108 -5.09 23.09 -20.41
CA ARG A 108 -4.82 24.16 -21.37
C ARG A 108 -3.49 23.96 -22.10
N ILE A 109 -2.48 23.50 -21.37
CA ILE A 109 -1.16 23.21 -21.95
C ILE A 109 -1.25 22.00 -22.86
N ILE A 110 -1.95 20.93 -22.42
CA ILE A 110 -2.18 19.73 -23.22
C ILE A 110 -2.94 20.09 -24.51
N GLU A 111 -4.02 20.85 -24.42
CA GLU A 111 -4.80 21.28 -25.58
C GLU A 111 -3.97 22.10 -26.59
N HIS A 112 -3.12 23.00 -26.08
CA HIS A 112 -2.26 23.79 -26.96
C HIS A 112 -1.17 22.92 -27.61
N LEU A 113 -0.51 22.05 -26.83
CA LEU A 113 0.49 21.14 -27.32
C LEU A 113 -0.11 20.15 -28.33
N ASP A 114 -1.29 19.62 -28.06
CA ASP A 114 -2.00 18.71 -28.96
C ASP A 114 -2.30 19.36 -30.33
N ARG A 115 -2.76 20.62 -30.31
CA ARG A 115 -2.95 21.41 -31.52
C ARG A 115 -1.65 21.67 -32.29
N MET A 116 -0.53 21.86 -31.59
CA MET A 116 0.77 22.07 -32.22
C MET A 116 1.30 20.83 -32.92
N VAL A 117 1.03 19.65 -32.39
CA VAL A 117 1.62 18.40 -32.88
C VAL A 117 0.72 17.67 -33.87
N ARG A 118 -0.58 17.96 -33.90
CA ARG A 118 -1.52 17.41 -34.89
C ARG A 118 -1.57 18.30 -36.13
N HIS A 119 -0.81 17.91 -37.12
CA HIS A 119 -0.80 18.60 -38.40
C HIS A 119 -1.76 17.93 -39.41
N HIS A 120 -2.33 18.75 -40.28
CA HIS A 120 -3.19 18.31 -41.36
C HIS A 120 -2.70 18.89 -42.68
N ASN A 121 -2.86 18.14 -43.78
CA ASN A 121 -2.58 18.63 -45.10
C ASN A 121 -3.67 19.64 -45.57
N LYS A 122 -3.54 20.15 -46.79
CA LYS A 122 -4.53 21.10 -47.37
C LYS A 122 -5.92 20.49 -47.52
N ASP A 123 -6.01 19.17 -47.57
CA ASP A 123 -7.26 18.42 -47.75
C ASP A 123 -7.86 18.01 -46.38
N GLY A 124 -7.24 18.40 -45.26
CA GLY A 124 -7.71 18.11 -43.92
C GLY A 124 -7.33 16.72 -43.38
N GLU A 125 -6.46 15.98 -44.07
CA GLU A 125 -5.99 14.68 -43.61
C GLU A 125 -4.81 14.82 -42.65
N PRO A 126 -4.71 13.98 -41.59
CA PRO A 126 -3.63 14.03 -40.64
C PRO A 126 -2.28 13.70 -41.29
N ILE A 127 -1.22 14.38 -40.88
CA ILE A 127 0.15 14.17 -41.35
C ILE A 127 0.98 13.62 -40.21
N PRO A 128 1.88 12.61 -40.43
CA PRO A 128 2.81 12.14 -39.45
C PRO A 128 3.72 13.26 -38.92
N ILE A 129 4.07 13.24 -37.63
CA ILE A 129 4.96 14.24 -37.06
C ILE A 129 6.37 14.10 -37.60
N ASP A 130 7.00 15.25 -37.82
CA ASP A 130 8.41 15.37 -38.20
C ASP A 130 9.26 15.99 -37.08
N LEU A 131 10.55 16.10 -37.32
CA LEU A 131 11.51 16.67 -36.36
C LEU A 131 11.28 18.16 -36.09
N ASN A 132 10.72 18.91 -37.03
CA ASN A 132 10.44 20.34 -36.85
C ASN A 132 9.30 20.52 -35.88
N VAL A 133 8.26 19.68 -35.99
CA VAL A 133 7.13 19.63 -35.05
C VAL A 133 7.62 19.33 -33.65
N VAL A 134 8.45 18.29 -33.48
CA VAL A 134 9.06 17.91 -32.20
C VAL A 134 9.88 19.05 -31.61
N HIS A 135 10.70 19.71 -32.44
CA HIS A 135 11.56 20.81 -31.99
C HIS A 135 10.75 22.06 -31.55
N ASN A 136 9.73 22.39 -32.30
CA ASN A 136 8.86 23.51 -31.97
C ASN A 136 8.07 23.25 -30.68
N ALA A 137 7.53 22.04 -30.53
CA ALA A 137 6.84 21.61 -29.31
C ALA A 137 7.78 21.67 -28.08
N TYR A 138 9.01 21.19 -28.20
CA TYR A 138 10.03 21.29 -27.17
C TYR A 138 10.33 22.75 -26.77
N LYS A 139 10.64 23.59 -27.74
CA LYS A 139 10.95 25.02 -27.47
C LYS A 139 9.79 25.72 -26.76
N TRP A 140 8.58 25.47 -27.23
CA TRP A 140 7.39 26.05 -26.66
C TRP A 140 7.21 25.60 -25.19
N LEU A 141 7.34 24.31 -24.88
CA LEU A 141 7.19 23.78 -23.52
C LEU A 141 8.24 24.36 -22.56
N VAL A 142 9.52 24.39 -22.96
CA VAL A 142 10.60 24.94 -22.12
C VAL A 142 10.33 26.42 -21.80
N SER A 143 9.91 27.20 -22.81
CA SER A 143 9.54 28.60 -22.63
C SER A 143 8.30 28.76 -21.74
N GLN A 144 7.26 27.95 -21.98
CA GLN A 144 6.00 28.02 -21.23
C GLN A 144 6.19 27.69 -19.75
N PHE A 145 7.06 26.72 -19.43
CA PHE A 145 7.37 26.35 -18.04
C PHE A 145 8.47 27.21 -17.42
N SER A 146 9.13 28.06 -18.23
CA SER A 146 10.27 28.87 -17.79
C SER A 146 11.35 28.03 -17.10
N VAL A 147 11.61 26.82 -17.66
CA VAL A 147 12.62 25.89 -17.11
C VAL A 147 14.00 26.55 -17.22
N PRO A 148 14.78 26.68 -16.11
CA PRO A 148 16.11 27.24 -16.16
C PRO A 148 17.03 26.48 -17.14
N GLU A 149 17.68 27.19 -18.06
CA GLU A 149 18.48 26.59 -19.13
C GLU A 149 19.58 25.63 -18.62
N HIS A 150 20.21 25.97 -17.51
CA HIS A 150 21.27 25.15 -16.91
C HIS A 150 20.78 23.81 -16.34
N LEU A 151 19.46 23.64 -16.15
CA LEU A 151 18.85 22.41 -15.69
C LEU A 151 18.38 21.51 -16.85
N VAL A 152 18.29 22.07 -18.06
CA VAL A 152 17.89 21.30 -19.23
C VAL A 152 19.10 20.54 -19.78
N GLU A 153 18.95 19.22 -19.87
CA GLU A 153 20.03 18.35 -20.35
C GLU A 153 19.90 18.06 -21.85
N PRO A 154 21.02 18.10 -22.62
CA PRO A 154 21.04 17.54 -23.95
C PRO A 154 21.12 15.99 -23.91
N PRO A 155 20.54 15.24 -24.88
CA PRO A 155 19.83 15.77 -26.04
C PRO A 155 18.47 16.36 -25.63
N THR A 156 17.98 17.30 -26.41
CA THR A 156 16.69 17.98 -26.15
C THR A 156 15.49 17.06 -26.30
N PHE A 157 15.65 15.88 -26.90
CA PHE A 157 14.64 14.84 -26.95
C PHE A 157 15.24 13.42 -27.03
N ALA A 158 14.43 12.44 -26.65
CA ALA A 158 14.74 11.02 -26.72
C ALA A 158 13.52 10.26 -27.23
N ILE A 159 13.70 9.06 -27.77
CA ILE A 159 12.61 8.23 -28.27
C ILE A 159 12.62 6.90 -27.52
N LYS A 160 11.50 6.58 -26.91
CA LYS A 160 11.21 5.26 -26.34
C LYS A 160 10.38 4.45 -27.30
N VAL A 161 10.72 3.17 -27.44
CA VAL A 161 10.02 2.24 -28.33
C VAL A 161 9.27 1.22 -27.49
N PHE A 162 7.98 1.05 -27.76
CA PHE A 162 7.12 0.09 -27.06
C PHE A 162 6.65 -0.99 -28.03
N HIS A 163 6.89 -2.25 -27.68
CA HIS A 163 6.35 -3.42 -28.37
C HIS A 163 5.28 -4.07 -27.45
N HIS A 164 4.01 -3.88 -27.78
CA HIS A 164 2.92 -4.42 -26.98
C HIS A 164 2.26 -5.60 -27.67
N PHE A 165 2.32 -6.78 -27.05
CA PHE A 165 1.69 -8.00 -27.56
C PHE A 165 0.17 -7.92 -27.40
N LYS A 166 -0.57 -8.06 -28.51
CA LYS A 166 -2.05 -8.04 -28.54
C LYS A 166 -2.69 -6.88 -27.75
N ALA A 167 -2.02 -5.72 -27.72
CA ALA A 167 -2.45 -4.59 -26.92
C ALA A 167 -3.85 -4.10 -27.30
N LYS A 168 -4.72 -3.97 -26.31
CA LYS A 168 -6.04 -3.34 -26.43
C LYS A 168 -6.01 -1.84 -26.18
N ALA A 169 -4.99 -1.35 -25.49
CA ALA A 169 -4.79 0.06 -25.17
C ALA A 169 -3.32 0.46 -25.44
N PRO A 170 -3.06 1.74 -25.75
CA PRO A 170 -1.71 2.27 -25.89
C PRO A 170 -0.95 2.26 -24.54
N PRO A 171 0.40 2.40 -24.57
CA PRO A 171 1.20 2.58 -23.37
C PRO A 171 0.84 3.89 -22.66
N GLU A 172 1.14 3.96 -21.37
CA GLU A 172 1.06 5.21 -20.60
C GLU A 172 2.34 6.03 -20.77
N PRO A 173 2.24 7.37 -20.87
CA PRO A 173 3.40 8.24 -20.94
C PRO A 173 4.33 8.09 -19.72
N SER A 174 5.64 8.11 -19.96
CA SER A 174 6.66 7.92 -18.92
C SER A 174 7.11 9.24 -18.30
N LEU A 175 6.17 10.04 -17.79
CA LEU A 175 6.48 11.33 -17.19
C LEU A 175 6.57 11.28 -15.67
N LEU A 176 7.40 12.17 -15.10
CA LEU A 176 7.40 12.41 -13.68
C LEU A 176 6.27 13.40 -13.34
N ASN A 177 5.09 12.87 -13.05
CA ASN A 177 3.95 13.65 -12.62
C ASN A 177 3.69 13.47 -11.13
N SER A 178 3.42 14.58 -10.46
CA SER A 178 3.00 14.55 -9.07
C SER A 178 1.52 14.19 -9.01
N PHE A 179 1.21 12.99 -8.56
CA PHE A 179 -0.16 12.60 -8.26
C PHE A 179 -0.74 13.38 -7.08
N TYR A 180 0.10 13.96 -6.23
CA TYR A 180 -0.33 14.79 -5.10
C TYR A 180 -1.09 16.05 -5.51
N LEU A 181 -0.77 16.67 -6.65
CA LEU A 181 -1.43 17.93 -7.05
C LEU A 181 -2.92 17.73 -7.31
N LYS A 182 -3.29 16.63 -7.94
CA LYS A 182 -4.70 16.26 -8.14
C LYS A 182 -5.37 15.94 -6.81
N ASP A 183 -4.74 15.14 -5.98
CA ASP A 183 -5.27 14.73 -4.68
C ASP A 183 -5.41 15.93 -3.73
N LEU A 184 -4.47 16.87 -3.75
CA LEU A 184 -4.57 18.13 -3.00
C LEU A 184 -5.74 18.99 -3.48
N GLY A 185 -5.96 19.07 -4.79
CA GLY A 185 -7.11 19.77 -5.35
C GLY A 185 -8.45 19.16 -4.90
N GLU A 186 -8.57 17.82 -4.94
CA GLU A 186 -9.76 17.13 -4.45
C GLU A 186 -9.93 17.28 -2.93
N ALA A 187 -8.85 17.20 -2.14
CA ALA A 187 -8.90 17.42 -0.71
C ALA A 187 -9.39 18.84 -0.37
N THR A 188 -8.89 19.86 -1.07
CA THR A 188 -9.34 21.26 -0.92
C THR A 188 -10.83 21.37 -1.18
N LYS A 189 -11.31 20.83 -2.30
CA LYS A 189 -12.73 20.84 -2.67
C LYS A 189 -13.62 20.12 -1.63
N LEU A 190 -13.15 18.98 -1.09
CA LEU A 190 -13.88 18.28 -0.04
C LEU A 190 -13.98 19.10 1.25
N LEU A 191 -12.92 19.83 1.62
CA LEU A 191 -12.91 20.72 2.78
C LEU A 191 -13.83 21.93 2.58
N GLU A 192 -13.74 22.60 1.44
CA GLU A 192 -14.58 23.77 1.11
C GLU A 192 -16.07 23.42 1.04
N THR A 193 -16.41 22.24 0.52
CA THR A 193 -17.81 21.77 0.41
C THR A 193 -18.34 21.11 1.68
N GLY A 194 -17.53 21.01 2.76
CA GLY A 194 -17.90 20.34 4.01
C GLY A 194 -18.04 18.83 3.91
N LYS A 195 -17.60 18.20 2.80
CA LYS A 195 -17.68 16.76 2.54
C LYS A 195 -16.43 15.99 2.98
N ALA A 196 -15.45 16.67 3.58
CA ALA A 196 -14.24 16.03 4.08
C ALA A 196 -14.56 15.03 5.20
N GLY A 197 -14.06 13.80 5.06
CA GLY A 197 -14.17 12.78 6.08
C GLY A 197 -13.34 13.10 7.34
N THR A 198 -13.60 12.36 8.43
CA THR A 198 -12.96 12.58 9.74
C THR A 198 -11.44 12.55 9.66
N GLY A 199 -10.84 11.60 8.92
CA GLY A 199 -9.39 11.50 8.78
C GLY A 199 -8.77 12.76 8.16
N LEU A 200 -9.33 13.25 7.05
CA LEU A 200 -8.83 14.47 6.39
C LEU A 200 -9.00 15.69 7.30
N ARG A 201 -10.14 15.83 7.97
CA ARG A 201 -10.39 16.94 8.91
C ARG A 201 -9.38 16.95 10.06
N ARG A 202 -9.12 15.80 10.67
CA ARG A 202 -8.12 15.64 11.74
C ARG A 202 -6.70 15.92 11.24
N TYR A 203 -6.35 15.45 10.04
CA TYR A 203 -5.07 15.74 9.41
C TYR A 203 -4.84 17.24 9.26
N MET A 204 -5.88 17.98 8.89
CA MET A 204 -5.84 19.44 8.77
C MET A 204 -5.94 20.16 10.12
N GLY A 205 -5.96 19.45 11.23
CA GLY A 205 -6.01 20.01 12.57
C GLY A 205 -7.40 20.43 13.04
N ILE A 206 -8.45 20.05 12.32
CA ILE A 206 -9.83 20.29 12.73
C ILE A 206 -10.24 19.19 13.71
N GLY A 207 -10.64 19.55 14.93
CA GLY A 207 -11.00 18.60 15.99
C GLY A 207 -9.77 17.95 16.64
N ARG A 208 -8.74 18.74 16.94
CA ARG A 208 -7.59 18.28 17.71
C ARG A 208 -8.02 17.80 19.09
N PRO A 209 -7.40 16.72 19.63
CA PRO A 209 -7.63 16.33 21.03
C PRO A 209 -7.15 17.43 21.97
N ASP A 210 -7.95 17.70 23.01
CA ASP A 210 -7.66 18.77 23.97
C ASP A 210 -6.49 18.44 24.90
N GLN A 211 -6.15 17.15 25.03
CA GLN A 211 -5.11 16.67 25.93
C GLN A 211 -3.94 16.02 25.17
N LYS A 212 -2.73 16.37 25.56
CA LYS A 212 -1.51 15.68 25.20
C LYS A 212 -1.05 14.85 26.41
N ILE A 213 -0.80 13.57 26.20
CA ILE A 213 -0.28 12.67 27.23
C ILE A 213 1.18 12.41 26.89
N ASP A 214 2.08 12.81 27.80
CA ASP A 214 3.48 12.41 27.73
C ASP A 214 3.60 10.98 28.29
N VAL A 215 3.78 10.01 27.39
CA VAL A 215 3.93 8.59 27.77
C VAL A 215 5.32 8.23 28.25
N LEU A 216 6.28 9.16 28.22
CA LEU A 216 7.65 8.94 28.67
C LEU A 216 7.89 9.46 30.10
N SER A 217 7.09 10.44 30.52
CA SER A 217 7.29 11.07 31.83
C SER A 217 5.96 11.41 32.53
N PRO A 218 5.58 10.71 33.61
CA PRO A 218 6.25 9.53 34.18
C PRO A 218 6.00 8.26 33.34
N ILE A 219 6.88 7.27 33.45
CA ILE A 219 6.78 6.00 32.70
C ILE A 219 5.45 5.26 32.97
N SER A 220 4.82 5.49 34.11
CA SER A 220 3.49 4.97 34.45
C SER A 220 2.39 5.50 33.51
N ALA A 221 2.62 6.61 32.81
CA ALA A 221 1.66 7.16 31.84
C ALA A 221 1.47 6.26 30.62
N VAL A 222 2.41 5.36 30.31
CA VAL A 222 2.27 4.38 29.22
C VAL A 222 1.41 3.18 29.62
N GLU A 223 1.28 2.89 30.92
CA GLU A 223 0.60 1.69 31.44
C GLU A 223 -0.84 1.51 30.91
N PRO A 224 -1.70 2.54 30.85
CA PRO A 224 -3.03 2.39 30.30
C PRO A 224 -3.06 1.96 28.83
N PHE A 225 -2.05 2.34 28.03
CA PHE A 225 -1.96 2.00 26.61
C PHE A 225 -1.46 0.59 26.34
N VAL A 226 -0.87 -0.07 27.34
CA VAL A 226 -0.37 -1.45 27.26
C VAL A 226 -1.10 -2.40 28.20
N ALA A 227 -2.25 -1.99 28.72
CA ALA A 227 -3.06 -2.83 29.57
C ALA A 227 -3.40 -4.17 28.89
N PRO A 228 -3.39 -5.30 29.59
CA PRO A 228 -3.74 -6.60 29.02
C PRO A 228 -5.08 -6.62 28.27
N SER A 229 -6.09 -5.89 28.77
CA SER A 229 -7.39 -5.74 28.10
C SER A 229 -7.33 -5.09 26.71
N LEU A 230 -6.28 -4.38 26.39
CA LEU A 230 -6.03 -3.79 25.06
C LEU A 230 -5.14 -4.67 24.17
N MET A 231 -4.57 -5.74 24.71
CA MET A 231 -3.66 -6.60 23.94
C MET A 231 -4.42 -7.30 22.81
N PRO A 232 -3.84 -7.32 21.60
CA PRO A 232 -4.40 -8.08 20.49
C PRO A 232 -4.45 -9.57 20.82
N GLN A 233 -5.54 -10.23 20.47
CA GLN A 233 -5.72 -11.68 20.66
C GLN A 233 -4.78 -12.52 19.76
N ALA A 234 -4.18 -11.91 18.75
CA ALA A 234 -3.20 -12.53 17.87
C ALA A 234 -2.03 -11.59 17.60
N ARG A 235 -0.86 -12.18 17.38
CA ARG A 235 0.40 -11.50 17.10
C ARG A 235 1.00 -12.05 15.82
N TRP A 236 1.84 -11.24 15.15
CA TRP A 236 2.58 -11.73 14.00
C TRP A 236 3.55 -12.86 14.43
N PRO A 237 3.51 -14.04 13.77
CA PRO A 237 4.39 -15.15 14.10
C PRO A 237 5.81 -14.87 13.61
N SER A 238 6.62 -14.21 14.44
CA SER A 238 8.00 -13.88 14.10
C SER A 238 8.99 -14.93 14.60
N LYS A 239 10.16 -14.98 13.97
CA LYS A 239 11.25 -15.84 14.41
C LYS A 239 11.70 -15.44 15.84
N GLY A 240 11.80 -16.44 16.73
CA GLY A 240 12.21 -16.23 18.10
C GLY A 240 11.15 -15.65 19.05
N GLY A 241 9.94 -15.37 18.54
CA GLY A 241 8.82 -14.91 19.37
C GLY A 241 9.07 -13.58 20.09
N HIS A 242 9.96 -12.73 19.56
CA HIS A 242 10.25 -11.44 20.19
C HIS A 242 9.00 -10.55 20.22
N PRO A 243 8.57 -10.11 21.41
CA PRO A 243 7.43 -9.21 21.53
C PRO A 243 7.80 -7.82 20.98
N LEU A 244 6.77 -7.04 20.67
CA LEU A 244 6.96 -5.61 20.43
C LEU A 244 7.53 -4.94 21.69
N VAL A 245 8.39 -3.96 21.52
CA VAL A 245 8.80 -3.12 22.65
C VAL A 245 7.63 -2.25 23.12
N LEU A 246 7.71 -1.78 24.36
CA LEU A 246 6.61 -1.13 25.07
C LEU A 246 5.89 -0.04 24.26
N LEU A 247 6.63 0.87 23.63
CA LEU A 247 6.04 1.96 22.84
C LEU A 247 5.46 1.48 21.50
N GLN A 248 6.03 0.43 20.90
CA GLN A 248 5.44 -0.18 19.70
C GLN A 248 4.10 -0.85 20.03
N GLN A 249 4.02 -1.54 21.19
CA GLN A 249 2.78 -2.15 21.65
C GLN A 249 1.72 -1.08 21.94
N ALA A 250 2.11 -0.02 22.64
CA ALA A 250 1.22 1.10 22.90
C ALA A 250 0.69 1.72 21.60
N ALA A 251 1.53 1.87 20.57
CA ALA A 251 1.13 2.39 19.27
C ALA A 251 0.16 1.47 18.54
N VAL A 252 0.37 0.13 18.58
CA VAL A 252 -0.58 -0.85 18.00
C VAL A 252 -1.93 -0.79 18.71
N ASN A 253 -1.93 -0.77 20.05
CA ASN A 253 -3.15 -0.72 20.85
C ASN A 253 -3.90 0.59 20.61
N ALA A 254 -3.21 1.73 20.57
CA ALA A 254 -3.81 3.02 20.27
C ALA A 254 -4.39 3.08 18.85
N ALA A 255 -3.68 2.53 17.86
CA ALA A 255 -4.18 2.46 16.49
C ALA A 255 -5.46 1.62 16.39
N ARG A 256 -5.51 0.49 17.05
CA ARG A 256 -6.72 -0.36 17.08
C ARG A 256 -7.87 0.33 17.81
N ALA A 257 -7.63 0.91 18.97
CA ALA A 257 -8.66 1.63 19.73
C ALA A 257 -9.23 2.83 18.96
N GLU A 258 -8.40 3.55 18.21
CA GLU A 258 -8.84 4.73 17.46
C GLU A 258 -9.54 4.39 16.13
N LEU A 259 -9.11 3.31 15.44
CA LEU A 259 -9.48 3.06 14.04
C LEU A 259 -10.35 1.82 13.82
N ASN A 260 -10.58 0.98 14.86
CA ASN A 260 -11.30 -0.27 14.66
C ASN A 260 -12.79 -0.04 14.34
N ASP A 261 -13.44 0.85 15.09
CA ASP A 261 -14.89 1.04 15.03
C ASP A 261 -15.31 2.38 14.40
N ALA A 262 -14.36 3.26 14.09
CA ALA A 262 -14.64 4.59 13.57
C ALA A 262 -13.58 5.06 12.56
N PRO A 263 -13.98 5.87 11.56
CA PRO A 263 -13.03 6.50 10.68
C PRO A 263 -12.20 7.54 11.44
N GLY A 264 -10.87 7.47 11.28
CA GLY A 264 -9.94 8.36 11.96
C GLY A 264 -8.59 8.45 11.26
N ILE A 265 -7.61 9.00 11.93
CA ILE A 265 -6.21 9.01 11.53
C ILE A 265 -5.33 8.99 12.77
N ILE A 266 -4.28 8.20 12.74
CA ILE A 266 -3.23 8.20 13.74
C ILE A 266 -1.86 8.33 13.07
N GLY A 267 -1.02 9.19 13.60
CA GLY A 267 0.36 9.34 13.17
C GLY A 267 1.31 8.56 14.08
N VAL A 268 2.16 7.72 13.48
CA VAL A 268 3.22 7.01 14.22
C VAL A 268 4.56 7.54 13.72
N ASN A 269 5.23 8.33 14.55
CA ASN A 269 6.55 8.87 14.26
C ASN A 269 7.64 8.08 15.00
N GLY A 270 8.75 7.88 14.31
CA GLY A 270 9.94 7.23 14.90
C GLY A 270 11.12 7.32 13.95
N PRO A 271 12.34 7.48 14.47
CA PRO A 271 13.55 7.48 13.64
C PRO A 271 13.70 6.20 12.78
N PRO A 272 14.56 6.21 11.76
CA PRO A 272 14.93 4.99 11.04
C PRO A 272 15.42 3.90 12.00
N GLY A 273 15.05 2.65 11.76
CA GLY A 273 15.46 1.50 12.58
C GLY A 273 14.64 1.25 13.86
N THR A 274 13.66 2.08 14.20
CA THR A 274 12.80 1.89 15.40
C THR A 274 11.73 0.82 15.26
N GLY A 275 11.72 0.05 14.17
CA GLY A 275 10.81 -1.07 13.98
C GLY A 275 9.39 -0.69 13.56
N LYS A 276 9.18 0.42 12.85
CA LYS A 276 7.87 0.80 12.29
C LYS A 276 7.26 -0.30 11.43
N THR A 277 8.07 -1.01 10.64
CA THR A 277 7.60 -2.16 9.83
C THR A 277 7.16 -3.34 10.69
N THR A 278 7.82 -3.56 11.85
CA THR A 278 7.44 -4.62 12.80
C THR A 278 6.07 -4.33 13.40
N LEU A 279 5.79 -3.09 13.76
CA LEU A 279 4.49 -2.64 14.23
C LEU A 279 3.38 -2.87 13.19
N LEU A 280 3.66 -2.59 11.91
CA LEU A 280 2.69 -2.82 10.82
C LEU A 280 2.27 -4.30 10.71
N ARG A 281 3.17 -5.24 10.98
CA ARG A 281 2.85 -6.68 10.96
C ARG A 281 1.77 -7.04 11.97
N ASP A 282 1.83 -6.50 13.19
CA ASP A 282 0.82 -6.75 14.22
C ASP A 282 -0.53 -6.07 13.87
N ILE A 283 -0.54 -4.92 13.21
CA ILE A 283 -1.76 -4.32 12.67
C ILE A 283 -2.38 -5.21 11.60
N VAL A 284 -1.57 -5.77 10.68
CA VAL A 284 -2.04 -6.70 9.65
C VAL A 284 -2.70 -7.92 10.28
N VAL A 285 -2.07 -8.52 11.29
CA VAL A 285 -2.65 -9.67 12.01
C VAL A 285 -3.97 -9.29 12.68
N GLY A 286 -4.07 -8.11 13.27
CA GLY A 286 -5.32 -7.61 13.83
C GLY A 286 -6.45 -7.59 12.81
N CYS A 287 -6.21 -7.03 11.62
CA CYS A 287 -7.21 -7.00 10.54
C CYS A 287 -7.59 -8.41 10.04
N ILE A 288 -6.61 -9.33 9.96
CA ILE A 288 -6.86 -10.73 9.59
C ILE A 288 -7.74 -11.42 10.63
N LEU A 289 -7.45 -11.22 11.92
CA LEU A 289 -8.22 -11.79 13.02
C LEU A 289 -9.66 -11.27 13.03
N ASP A 290 -9.85 -9.97 12.85
CA ASP A 290 -11.17 -9.35 12.79
C ASP A 290 -11.99 -9.93 11.63
N ARG A 291 -11.36 -10.09 10.46
CA ARG A 291 -12.00 -10.76 9.30
C ARG A 291 -12.32 -12.23 9.57
N ALA A 292 -11.38 -12.97 10.16
CA ALA A 292 -11.60 -14.39 10.52
C ALA A 292 -12.73 -14.53 11.54
N THR A 293 -12.83 -13.61 12.51
CA THR A 293 -13.93 -13.54 13.48
C THR A 293 -15.26 -13.30 12.76
N ALA A 294 -15.32 -12.36 11.83
CA ALA A 294 -16.52 -12.11 11.03
C ALA A 294 -16.89 -13.32 10.16
N MET A 295 -15.92 -13.97 9.52
CA MET A 295 -16.11 -15.19 8.73
C MET A 295 -16.68 -16.32 9.58
N SER A 296 -16.15 -16.53 10.78
CA SER A 296 -16.57 -17.60 11.67
C SER A 296 -18.00 -17.44 12.19
N GLY A 297 -18.60 -16.26 12.07
CA GLY A 297 -20.01 -15.99 12.36
C GLY A 297 -20.99 -16.71 11.42
N PHE A 298 -20.55 -17.10 10.21
CA PHE A 298 -21.40 -17.78 9.24
C PHE A 298 -21.39 -19.30 9.46
N ASN A 299 -22.58 -19.90 9.56
CA ASN A 299 -22.69 -21.35 9.66
C ASN A 299 -22.25 -22.04 8.37
N LYS A 300 -22.60 -21.47 7.24
CA LYS A 300 -22.18 -21.94 5.91
C LYS A 300 -21.46 -20.80 5.18
N PRO A 301 -20.36 -21.05 4.46
CA PRO A 301 -19.67 -20.03 3.69
C PRO A 301 -20.58 -19.30 2.67
N GLN A 302 -21.59 -19.99 2.14
CA GLN A 302 -22.56 -19.44 1.20
C GLN A 302 -23.38 -18.29 1.79
N ASP A 303 -23.65 -18.31 3.10
CA ASP A 303 -24.41 -17.27 3.80
C ASP A 303 -23.71 -15.90 3.80
N ALA A 304 -22.40 -15.90 3.50
CA ALA A 304 -21.59 -14.67 3.34
C ALA A 304 -21.86 -13.93 2.03
N PHE A 305 -22.62 -14.52 1.10
CA PHE A 305 -22.86 -13.96 -0.23
C PHE A 305 -24.35 -13.85 -0.53
N SER A 306 -24.73 -12.78 -1.22
CA SER A 306 -26.07 -12.62 -1.77
C SER A 306 -25.96 -12.35 -3.28
N THR A 307 -26.94 -12.87 -4.05
CA THR A 307 -27.02 -12.61 -5.47
C THR A 307 -27.47 -11.16 -5.71
N THR A 308 -26.85 -10.47 -6.67
CA THR A 308 -27.26 -9.12 -7.08
C THR A 308 -28.27 -9.16 -8.24
N GLY A 309 -28.38 -10.31 -8.92
CA GLY A 309 -29.09 -10.41 -10.18
C GLY A 309 -28.32 -9.80 -11.36
N GLU A 310 -27.21 -9.13 -11.11
CA GLU A 310 -26.39 -8.49 -12.13
C GLU A 310 -25.47 -9.50 -12.81
N LYS A 311 -25.34 -9.37 -14.12
CA LYS A 311 -24.47 -10.19 -14.97
C LYS A 311 -23.58 -9.28 -15.79
N LEU A 312 -22.27 -9.52 -15.75
CA LEU A 312 -21.33 -8.89 -16.67
C LEU A 312 -21.11 -9.80 -17.87
N ALA A 313 -21.38 -9.30 -19.06
CA ALA A 313 -21.06 -10.01 -20.29
C ALA A 313 -19.52 -10.11 -20.43
N PHE A 314 -19.04 -11.33 -20.65
CA PHE A 314 -17.63 -11.62 -20.87
C PHE A 314 -17.48 -12.35 -22.21
N GLY A 315 -17.18 -11.60 -23.27
CA GLY A 315 -17.19 -12.14 -24.63
C GLY A 315 -18.61 -12.33 -25.19
N SER A 316 -18.76 -13.12 -26.26
CA SER A 316 -20.00 -13.26 -26.98
C SER A 316 -21.08 -14.11 -26.30
N ASN A 317 -20.70 -15.08 -25.44
CA ASN A 317 -21.62 -16.06 -24.86
C ASN A 317 -21.35 -16.42 -23.40
N ALA A 318 -20.50 -15.68 -22.66
CA ALA A 318 -20.21 -15.93 -21.27
C ALA A 318 -20.65 -14.77 -20.38
N PHE A 319 -21.16 -15.10 -19.20
CA PHE A 319 -21.57 -14.12 -18.20
C PHE A 319 -20.90 -14.43 -16.87
N LEU A 320 -20.42 -13.37 -16.20
CA LEU A 320 -20.03 -13.42 -14.80
C LEU A 320 -21.18 -12.93 -13.93
N HIS A 321 -21.58 -13.73 -12.97
CA HIS A 321 -22.56 -13.31 -11.97
C HIS A 321 -21.85 -12.57 -10.84
N PHE A 322 -22.42 -11.42 -10.44
CA PHE A 322 -21.92 -10.69 -9.30
C PHE A 322 -22.63 -11.13 -8.02
N TYR A 323 -21.86 -11.41 -7.01
CA TYR A 323 -22.33 -11.67 -5.67
C TYR A 323 -21.95 -10.50 -4.76
N LYS A 324 -22.89 -10.07 -3.94
CA LYS A 324 -22.63 -9.07 -2.91
C LYS A 324 -22.10 -9.76 -1.67
N LEU A 325 -20.88 -9.40 -1.27
CA LEU A 325 -20.28 -9.87 -0.03
C LEU A 325 -21.00 -9.23 1.17
N HIS A 326 -21.25 -9.99 2.23
CA HIS A 326 -21.82 -9.48 3.48
C HIS A 326 -20.98 -8.32 4.03
N ALA A 327 -21.65 -7.33 4.63
CA ALA A 327 -21.00 -6.09 5.08
C ALA A 327 -19.90 -6.35 6.12
N SER A 328 -20.10 -7.33 7.02
CA SER A 328 -19.11 -7.69 8.04
C SER A 328 -17.78 -8.21 7.51
N LEU A 329 -17.71 -8.60 6.24
CA LEU A 329 -16.48 -9.10 5.60
C LEU A 329 -15.76 -8.04 4.77
N LYS A 330 -16.23 -6.80 4.80
CA LYS A 330 -15.63 -5.66 4.10
C LYS A 330 -14.89 -4.77 5.07
N GLY A 331 -13.89 -4.04 4.56
CA GLY A 331 -13.13 -3.07 5.35
C GLY A 331 -11.95 -3.65 6.13
N HIS A 332 -11.61 -4.92 5.90
CA HIS A 332 -10.44 -5.55 6.50
C HIS A 332 -9.20 -5.50 5.60
N GLU A 333 -9.37 -4.99 4.38
CA GLU A 333 -8.30 -4.84 3.42
C GLU A 333 -7.38 -3.69 3.81
N ILE A 334 -6.07 -3.87 3.60
CA ILE A 334 -5.05 -2.87 3.91
C ILE A 334 -4.42 -2.39 2.61
N VAL A 335 -4.43 -1.08 2.39
CA VAL A 335 -3.70 -0.43 1.30
C VAL A 335 -2.48 0.26 1.87
N VAL A 336 -1.29 -0.17 1.42
CA VAL A 336 -0.03 0.48 1.77
C VAL A 336 0.37 1.42 0.64
N ALA A 337 0.48 2.70 0.94
CA ALA A 337 0.88 3.74 0.00
C ALA A 337 2.13 4.48 0.50
N SER A 338 3.03 4.84 -0.42
CA SER A 338 4.22 5.64 -0.12
C SER A 338 4.64 6.45 -1.35
N SER A 339 5.27 7.57 -1.15
CA SER A 339 5.95 8.33 -2.20
C SER A 339 7.22 7.59 -2.71
N ASN A 340 7.75 6.66 -1.93
CA ASN A 340 8.88 5.83 -2.30
C ASN A 340 8.41 4.43 -2.75
N ASN A 341 8.43 4.18 -4.06
CA ASN A 341 8.02 2.91 -4.65
C ASN A 341 8.78 1.69 -4.08
N LYS A 342 10.08 1.85 -3.75
CA LYS A 342 10.86 0.76 -3.15
C LYS A 342 10.36 0.40 -1.75
N ALA A 343 9.99 1.38 -0.94
CA ALA A 343 9.50 1.14 0.41
C ALA A 343 8.19 0.32 0.40
N VAL A 344 7.22 0.69 -0.46
CA VAL A 344 5.98 -0.07 -0.62
C VAL A 344 6.24 -1.47 -1.17
N GLU A 345 7.10 -1.56 -2.19
CA GLU A 345 7.43 -2.83 -2.82
C GLU A 345 8.11 -3.78 -1.82
N ASN A 346 9.01 -3.26 -0.98
CA ASN A 346 9.68 -4.04 0.06
C ASN A 346 8.68 -4.57 1.10
N VAL A 347 7.83 -3.72 1.68
CA VAL A 347 6.81 -4.17 2.66
C VAL A 347 5.92 -5.25 2.05
N SER A 348 5.44 -5.05 0.81
CA SER A 348 4.54 -6.01 0.14
C SER A 348 5.23 -7.32 -0.24
N LYS A 349 6.53 -7.30 -0.52
CA LYS A 349 7.31 -8.50 -0.85
C LYS A 349 7.80 -9.24 0.39
N GLU A 350 8.13 -8.52 1.47
CA GLU A 350 8.65 -9.13 2.70
C GLU A 350 7.58 -9.89 3.48
N LEU A 351 6.34 -9.41 3.52
CA LEU A 351 5.25 -10.03 4.29
C LEU A 351 4.98 -11.50 3.91
N PRO A 352 4.94 -11.89 2.61
CA PRO A 352 4.73 -13.28 2.22
C PRO A 352 5.93 -14.19 2.43
N LEU A 353 7.15 -13.65 2.62
CA LEU A 353 8.36 -14.48 2.72
C LEU A 353 8.30 -15.48 3.86
N LYS A 354 8.84 -16.66 3.63
CA LYS A 354 8.90 -17.75 4.63
C LYS A 354 9.65 -17.32 5.91
N GLU A 355 10.64 -16.46 5.77
CA GLU A 355 11.38 -15.88 6.89
C GLU A 355 10.53 -14.92 7.74
N ALA A 356 9.51 -14.29 7.15
CA ALA A 356 8.67 -13.33 7.85
C ALA A 356 7.77 -13.97 8.91
N ASN A 357 7.40 -15.24 8.75
CA ASN A 357 6.61 -15.99 9.73
C ASN A 357 7.45 -16.85 10.68
N GLY A 358 8.76 -16.61 10.79
CA GLY A 358 9.64 -17.39 11.64
C GLY A 358 9.85 -18.84 11.17
N ARG A 359 9.51 -19.15 9.93
CA ARG A 359 9.52 -20.49 9.32
C ARG A 359 8.56 -21.49 9.99
N HIS A 360 7.42 -20.98 10.46
CA HIS A 360 6.33 -21.85 10.93
C HIS A 360 5.67 -22.56 9.75
N GLU A 361 6.12 -23.79 9.44
CA GLU A 361 5.66 -24.55 8.27
C GLU A 361 4.19 -24.93 8.32
N GLN A 362 3.61 -25.02 9.52
CA GLN A 362 2.18 -25.27 9.72
C GLN A 362 1.30 -24.07 9.29
N ILE A 363 1.88 -22.88 9.13
CA ILE A 363 1.15 -21.71 8.64
C ILE A 363 1.37 -21.63 7.14
N ALA A 364 0.41 -22.13 6.38
CA ALA A 364 0.39 -22.06 4.92
C ALA A 364 -0.98 -21.61 4.44
N TYR A 365 -1.01 -20.65 3.52
CA TYR A 365 -2.24 -20.11 2.95
C TYR A 365 -2.04 -19.81 1.46
N PHE A 366 -2.52 -20.69 0.58
CA PHE A 366 -2.30 -20.59 -0.88
C PHE A 366 -0.82 -20.34 -1.22
N ARG A 367 0.05 -21.09 -0.59
CA ARG A 367 1.51 -20.94 -0.71
C ARG A 367 1.98 -21.09 -2.15
N SER A 368 1.47 -22.09 -2.88
CA SER A 368 1.88 -22.33 -4.26
C SER A 368 1.56 -21.15 -5.18
N ILE A 369 0.42 -20.49 -4.95
CA ILE A 369 0.03 -19.28 -5.68
C ILE A 369 0.91 -18.10 -5.29
N SER A 370 1.20 -17.96 -3.99
CA SER A 370 2.07 -16.91 -3.48
C SER A 370 3.49 -17.03 -4.02
N ASP A 371 4.05 -18.25 -4.05
CA ASP A 371 5.37 -18.54 -4.66
C ASP A 371 5.41 -18.15 -6.13
N LEU A 372 4.33 -18.42 -6.88
CA LEU A 372 4.23 -18.06 -8.28
C LEU A 372 4.21 -16.53 -8.49
N ILE A 373 3.49 -15.79 -7.63
CA ILE A 373 3.43 -14.32 -7.68
C ILE A 373 4.77 -13.70 -7.29
N ALA A 374 5.46 -14.27 -6.29
CA ALA A 374 6.77 -13.80 -5.86
C ALA A 374 7.87 -14.03 -6.92
N ASN A 375 7.64 -15.00 -7.84
CA ASN A 375 8.57 -15.36 -8.90
C ASN A 375 7.95 -15.15 -10.30
N PRO A 376 7.73 -13.91 -10.75
CA PRO A 376 6.96 -13.61 -11.97
C PRO A 376 7.56 -14.19 -13.25
N LYS A 377 8.85 -14.48 -13.30
CA LYS A 377 9.48 -15.20 -14.43
C LYS A 377 8.96 -16.63 -14.59
N ARG A 378 8.61 -17.29 -13.49
CA ARG A 378 7.96 -18.62 -13.51
C ARG A 378 6.52 -18.56 -13.99
N ALA A 379 5.86 -17.42 -13.79
CA ALA A 379 4.50 -17.21 -14.26
C ALA A 379 4.39 -17.00 -15.77
N GLY A 380 5.52 -16.99 -16.51
CA GLY A 380 5.55 -16.75 -17.96
C GLY A 380 5.26 -15.31 -18.36
N TYR A 381 5.32 -14.37 -17.42
CA TYR A 381 5.05 -12.96 -17.70
C TYR A 381 6.23 -12.24 -18.38
N PHE A 382 7.44 -12.66 -18.08
CA PHE A 382 8.64 -12.25 -18.81
C PHE A 382 9.10 -13.43 -19.67
N GLU A 383 9.25 -13.21 -20.99
CA GLU A 383 9.92 -14.18 -21.84
C GLU A 383 11.25 -14.53 -21.16
N ALA A 384 11.46 -15.81 -20.87
CA ALA A 384 12.75 -16.27 -20.44
C ALA A 384 13.72 -15.88 -21.55
N GLU A 385 14.66 -14.97 -21.28
CA GLU A 385 15.83 -14.87 -22.13
C GLU A 385 16.43 -16.28 -22.11
N ALA A 386 16.41 -16.88 -23.30
CA ALA A 386 16.78 -18.25 -23.49
C ALA A 386 18.26 -18.44 -23.13
N GLU A 387 18.49 -18.94 -21.90
CA GLU A 387 19.66 -19.77 -21.61
C GLU A 387 19.37 -20.53 -20.30
N GLY A 388 19.19 -21.80 -20.49
CA GLY A 388 18.87 -22.85 -19.55
C GLY A 388 19.33 -22.70 -18.11
N GLY A 389 18.40 -22.54 -17.23
CA GLY A 389 18.58 -22.72 -15.79
C GLY A 389 17.41 -22.13 -15.03
N ILE A 390 16.84 -22.92 -14.10
CA ILE A 390 15.98 -22.37 -13.04
C ILE A 390 16.83 -21.32 -12.32
N PRO A 391 16.40 -20.05 -12.19
CA PRO A 391 17.17 -19.06 -11.44
C PRO A 391 17.46 -19.61 -10.05
N SER A 392 18.72 -19.58 -9.62
CA SER A 392 19.20 -20.12 -8.34
C SER A 392 18.52 -19.43 -7.12
N ASP A 393 17.90 -18.29 -7.31
CA ASP A 393 17.29 -17.47 -6.27
C ASP A 393 15.75 -17.50 -6.37
N THR A 394 15.15 -18.68 -6.22
CA THR A 394 13.70 -18.76 -6.07
C THR A 394 13.28 -18.36 -4.66
N VAL A 395 12.46 -17.33 -4.60
CA VAL A 395 11.88 -16.84 -3.36
C VAL A 395 10.79 -17.80 -2.88
N GLU A 396 10.91 -18.33 -1.65
CA GLU A 396 9.86 -19.11 -1.01
C GLU A 396 8.97 -18.22 -0.15
N THR A 397 7.66 -18.44 -0.22
CA THR A 397 6.68 -17.74 0.58
C THR A 397 5.93 -18.69 1.53
N TRP A 398 5.26 -18.16 2.54
CA TRP A 398 4.38 -18.94 3.41
C TRP A 398 2.91 -18.80 3.02
N GLY A 399 2.54 -17.71 2.34
CA GLY A 399 1.14 -17.53 1.98
C GLY A 399 0.82 -16.28 1.19
N LEU A 400 -0.34 -16.31 0.57
CA LEU A 400 -0.90 -15.23 -0.25
C LEU A 400 -1.52 -14.16 0.66
N ILE A 401 -0.70 -13.29 1.24
CA ILE A 401 -1.13 -12.26 2.20
C ILE A 401 -0.96 -10.83 1.67
N ALA A 402 -0.04 -10.63 0.75
CA ALA A 402 0.25 -9.32 0.18
C ALA A 402 0.70 -9.42 -1.27
N ALA A 403 0.49 -8.36 -2.03
CA ALA A 403 0.99 -8.22 -3.39
C ALA A 403 1.37 -6.77 -3.69
N ALA A 404 2.45 -6.58 -4.47
CA ALA A 404 2.89 -5.27 -4.93
C ALA A 404 2.09 -4.89 -6.19
N LEU A 405 1.17 -3.91 -6.08
CA LEU A 405 0.25 -3.53 -7.17
C LEU A 405 0.46 -2.11 -7.71
N GLY A 406 1.43 -1.38 -7.20
CA GLY A 406 1.63 0.05 -7.51
C GLY A 406 1.97 0.36 -8.96
N LYS A 407 2.62 -0.56 -9.69
CA LYS A 407 2.98 -0.40 -11.12
C LYS A 407 2.07 -1.24 -12.00
N SER A 408 1.81 -0.78 -13.24
CA SER A 408 1.02 -1.54 -14.22
C SER A 408 1.65 -2.91 -14.54
N SER A 409 2.97 -2.98 -14.66
CA SER A 409 3.69 -4.24 -14.84
C SER A 409 3.49 -5.22 -13.67
N ASN A 410 3.51 -4.74 -12.42
CA ASN A 410 3.25 -5.58 -11.25
C ASN A 410 1.80 -6.08 -11.23
N ARG A 411 0.83 -5.22 -11.60
CA ARG A 411 -0.59 -5.63 -11.72
C ARG A 411 -0.78 -6.68 -12.82
N GLY A 412 -0.12 -6.52 -13.96
CA GLY A 412 -0.15 -7.50 -15.05
C GLY A 412 0.46 -8.84 -14.62
N ALA A 413 1.63 -8.82 -13.97
CA ALA A 413 2.28 -10.01 -13.44
C ALA A 413 1.41 -10.71 -12.38
N PHE A 414 0.82 -9.95 -11.47
CA PHE A 414 -0.12 -10.47 -10.47
C PHE A 414 -1.34 -11.13 -11.14
N GLN A 415 -1.99 -10.45 -12.09
CA GLN A 415 -3.15 -10.99 -12.78
C GLN A 415 -2.81 -12.28 -13.53
N GLN A 416 -1.67 -12.33 -14.20
CA GLN A 416 -1.21 -13.52 -14.91
C GLN A 416 -0.91 -14.67 -13.95
N GLY A 417 -0.15 -14.43 -12.90
CA GLY A 417 0.22 -15.45 -11.93
C GLY A 417 -0.95 -15.90 -11.09
N PHE A 418 -1.70 -14.97 -10.52
CA PHE A 418 -2.82 -15.28 -9.63
C PHE A 418 -3.99 -15.94 -10.35
N TRP A 419 -4.39 -15.40 -11.53
CA TRP A 419 -5.65 -15.81 -12.15
C TRP A 419 -5.49 -16.74 -13.34
N TRP A 420 -4.61 -16.37 -14.28
CA TRP A 420 -4.56 -17.01 -15.59
C TRP A 420 -3.54 -18.14 -15.73
N ASN A 421 -2.66 -18.32 -14.79
CA ASN A 421 -1.65 -19.39 -14.90
C ASN A 421 -2.31 -20.75 -14.81
N GLU A 422 -2.12 -21.59 -15.84
CA GLU A 422 -2.77 -22.91 -15.95
C GLU A 422 -2.23 -23.95 -14.96
N ASP A 423 -0.98 -23.78 -14.49
CA ASP A 423 -0.34 -24.67 -13.52
C ASP A 423 -0.58 -24.27 -12.07
N GLY A 424 -0.37 -22.97 -11.74
CA GLY A 424 -0.39 -22.47 -10.37
C GLY A 424 -1.49 -21.46 -10.06
N GLY A 425 -2.35 -21.12 -11.02
CA GLY A 425 -3.31 -20.01 -10.85
C GLY A 425 -4.57 -20.38 -10.06
N PHE A 426 -5.16 -19.39 -9.42
CA PHE A 426 -6.36 -19.53 -8.59
C PHE A 426 -7.59 -20.00 -9.40
N LEU A 427 -7.71 -19.59 -10.67
CA LEU A 427 -8.80 -20.09 -11.54
C LEU A 427 -8.73 -21.61 -11.72
N THR A 428 -7.53 -22.16 -11.87
CA THR A 428 -7.30 -23.61 -11.98
C THR A 428 -7.67 -24.33 -10.69
N TYR A 429 -7.29 -23.75 -9.53
CA TYR A 429 -7.73 -24.22 -8.21
C TYR A 429 -9.27 -24.24 -8.09
N LEU A 430 -9.95 -23.15 -8.46
CA LEU A 430 -11.42 -23.08 -8.39
C LEU A 430 -12.12 -24.09 -9.31
N LYS A 431 -11.58 -24.34 -10.51
CA LYS A 431 -12.10 -25.39 -11.40
C LYS A 431 -12.01 -26.77 -10.73
N ALA A 432 -10.86 -27.11 -10.16
CA ALA A 432 -10.67 -28.36 -9.44
C ALA A 432 -11.58 -28.46 -8.21
N ALA A 433 -11.74 -27.39 -7.43
CA ALA A 433 -12.65 -27.34 -6.28
C ALA A 433 -14.13 -27.57 -6.67
N ARG A 434 -14.50 -27.28 -7.92
CA ARG A 434 -15.82 -27.61 -8.48
C ARG A 434 -15.93 -29.03 -9.03
N GLY A 435 -14.93 -29.88 -8.83
CA GLY A 435 -14.88 -31.25 -9.32
C GLY A 435 -14.59 -31.35 -10.82
N ILE A 436 -14.16 -30.26 -11.46
CA ILE A 436 -13.75 -30.30 -12.88
C ILE A 436 -12.36 -30.93 -12.94
N ASN A 437 -12.22 -31.99 -13.73
CA ASN A 437 -10.90 -32.60 -13.96
C ASN A 437 -10.03 -31.62 -14.77
N VAL A 438 -9.05 -31.02 -14.13
CA VAL A 438 -8.11 -30.09 -14.75
C VAL A 438 -6.77 -30.79 -14.98
N MET A 439 -6.32 -30.74 -16.23
CA MET A 439 -5.03 -31.29 -16.66
C MET A 439 -4.30 -30.22 -17.44
N ARG A 440 -2.97 -30.13 -17.28
CA ARG A 440 -2.11 -29.25 -18.05
C ARG A 440 -1.36 -30.07 -19.10
N ASP A 441 -1.40 -29.60 -20.34
CA ASP A 441 -0.62 -30.19 -21.42
C ASP A 441 0.84 -29.76 -21.30
N ILE A 442 1.75 -30.73 -21.26
CA ILE A 442 3.18 -30.50 -21.46
C ILE A 442 3.45 -30.59 -22.93
N LYS A 443 3.96 -29.50 -23.52
CA LYS A 443 4.26 -29.40 -24.94
C LYS A 443 5.76 -29.49 -25.18
N ASP A 444 6.13 -30.13 -26.27
CA ASP A 444 7.50 -30.11 -26.79
C ASP A 444 7.82 -28.67 -27.23
N GLU A 445 8.92 -28.10 -26.74
CA GLU A 445 9.31 -26.70 -27.01
C GLU A 445 9.60 -26.45 -28.49
N ARG A 446 10.01 -27.47 -29.24
CA ARG A 446 10.40 -27.36 -30.64
C ARG A 446 9.21 -27.61 -31.60
N THR A 447 8.37 -28.61 -31.29
CA THR A 447 7.28 -28.99 -32.20
C THR A 447 5.94 -28.39 -31.81
N GLY A 448 5.76 -27.97 -30.53
CA GLY A 448 4.50 -27.50 -29.97
C GLY A 448 3.48 -28.60 -29.73
N GLU A 449 3.83 -29.88 -29.97
CA GLU A 449 2.94 -31.01 -29.76
C GLU A 449 2.86 -31.38 -28.26
N THR A 450 1.70 -31.84 -27.82
CA THR A 450 1.50 -32.30 -26.45
C THR A 450 2.18 -33.64 -26.26
N ILE A 451 3.19 -33.69 -25.39
CA ILE A 451 3.94 -34.90 -25.06
C ILE A 451 3.42 -35.59 -23.81
N ASP A 452 2.80 -34.85 -22.89
CA ASP A 452 2.25 -35.38 -21.64
C ASP A 452 1.11 -34.52 -21.09
N ARG A 453 0.36 -35.09 -20.13
CA ARG A 453 -0.68 -34.40 -19.39
C ARG A 453 -0.52 -34.62 -17.90
N VAL A 454 -0.30 -33.54 -17.16
CA VAL A 454 -0.06 -33.60 -15.73
C VAL A 454 -1.11 -32.83 -14.95
N MET A 455 -1.31 -33.22 -13.70
CA MET A 455 -2.14 -32.44 -12.78
C MET A 455 -1.44 -31.13 -12.45
N PRO A 456 -2.15 -29.99 -12.50
CA PRO A 456 -1.58 -28.69 -12.16
C PRO A 456 -1.01 -28.64 -10.75
N SER A 457 0.11 -27.95 -10.58
CA SER A 457 0.82 -27.87 -9.29
C SER A 457 -0.04 -27.28 -8.17
N VAL A 458 -0.91 -26.33 -8.47
CA VAL A 458 -1.84 -25.74 -7.49
C VAL A 458 -2.83 -26.79 -6.94
N VAL A 459 -3.27 -27.74 -7.76
CA VAL A 459 -4.20 -28.78 -7.33
C VAL A 459 -3.49 -29.80 -6.43
N VAL A 460 -2.25 -30.15 -6.80
CA VAL A 460 -1.43 -31.10 -6.02
C VAL A 460 -1.05 -30.52 -4.65
N ASN A 461 -0.67 -29.25 -4.62
CA ASN A 461 -0.15 -28.60 -3.42
C ASN A 461 -1.25 -28.10 -2.48
N GLU A 462 -2.28 -27.43 -3.03
CA GLU A 462 -3.34 -26.82 -2.21
C GLU A 462 -4.52 -27.76 -1.93
N ARG A 463 -4.61 -28.89 -2.64
CA ARG A 463 -5.58 -29.99 -2.43
C ARG A 463 -7.02 -29.47 -2.24
N PRO A 464 -7.62 -28.81 -3.25
CA PRO A 464 -8.97 -28.32 -3.15
C PRO A 464 -9.95 -29.46 -2.82
N SER A 465 -10.89 -29.19 -1.91
CA SER A 465 -11.97 -30.13 -1.66
C SER A 465 -12.89 -30.17 -2.87
N THR A 466 -13.07 -31.33 -3.46
CA THR A 466 -13.93 -31.55 -4.64
C THR A 466 -15.35 -31.93 -4.28
N ASN A 467 -15.60 -32.17 -3.00
CA ASN A 467 -16.89 -32.58 -2.45
C ASN A 467 -17.42 -31.51 -1.49
N GLU A 468 -18.66 -31.07 -1.71
CA GLU A 468 -19.29 -30.02 -0.91
C GLU A 468 -19.47 -30.47 0.56
N ALA A 469 -19.76 -31.75 0.82
CA ALA A 469 -19.92 -32.26 2.18
C ALA A 469 -18.61 -32.22 2.96
N ASP A 470 -17.48 -32.60 2.32
CA ASP A 470 -16.16 -32.55 2.92
C ASP A 470 -15.71 -31.11 3.18
N ALA A 471 -15.99 -30.20 2.23
CA ALA A 471 -15.73 -28.78 2.39
C ALA A 471 -16.53 -28.17 3.57
N ALA A 472 -17.81 -28.53 3.70
CA ALA A 472 -18.67 -28.10 4.80
C ALA A 472 -18.17 -28.67 6.16
N ALA A 473 -17.76 -29.93 6.20
CA ALA A 473 -17.19 -30.54 7.41
C ALA A 473 -15.87 -29.86 7.82
N ALA A 474 -14.98 -29.58 6.85
CA ALA A 474 -13.73 -28.86 7.09
C ALA A 474 -14.00 -27.44 7.62
N TRP A 475 -14.98 -26.73 7.07
CA TRP A 475 -15.40 -25.42 7.55
C TRP A 475 -15.85 -25.47 9.00
N GLN A 476 -16.75 -26.39 9.36
CA GLN A 476 -17.24 -26.54 10.74
C GLN A 476 -16.11 -26.89 11.72
N LYS A 477 -15.20 -27.77 11.32
CA LYS A 477 -14.03 -28.13 12.13
C LYS A 477 -13.13 -26.92 12.38
N ALA A 478 -12.81 -26.17 11.34
CA ALA A 478 -11.97 -24.98 11.44
C ALA A 478 -12.64 -23.89 12.31
N ARG A 479 -13.94 -23.66 12.11
CA ARG A 479 -14.75 -22.72 12.88
C ARG A 479 -14.77 -23.05 14.37
N THR A 480 -15.03 -24.31 14.70
CA THR A 480 -15.03 -24.79 16.10
C THR A 480 -13.67 -24.63 16.76
N ALA A 481 -12.61 -24.98 16.05
CA ALA A 481 -11.23 -24.82 16.53
C ALA A 481 -10.89 -23.35 16.77
N PHE A 482 -11.30 -22.47 15.86
CA PHE A 482 -11.08 -21.03 15.97
C PHE A 482 -11.78 -20.44 17.20
N PHE A 483 -13.07 -20.75 17.43
CA PHE A 483 -13.81 -20.27 18.60
C PHE A 483 -13.17 -20.77 19.90
N LYS A 484 -12.84 -22.05 19.98
CA LYS A 484 -12.20 -22.63 21.17
C LYS A 484 -10.87 -21.94 21.49
N LEU A 485 -10.04 -21.71 20.48
CA LEU A 485 -8.76 -21.01 20.68
C LEU A 485 -8.97 -19.55 21.11
N LYS A 486 -9.93 -18.86 20.48
CA LYS A 486 -10.27 -17.48 20.81
C LYS A 486 -10.74 -17.36 22.26
N GLU A 487 -11.66 -18.22 22.71
CA GLU A 487 -12.14 -18.26 24.09
C GLU A 487 -11.00 -18.50 25.09
N THR A 488 -10.05 -19.39 24.76
CA THR A 488 -8.87 -19.63 25.59
C THR A 488 -8.02 -18.37 25.75
N VAL A 489 -7.72 -17.70 24.63
CA VAL A 489 -6.92 -16.46 24.64
C VAL A 489 -7.64 -15.33 25.38
N ASP A 490 -8.95 -15.19 25.18
CA ASP A 490 -9.77 -14.18 25.88
C ASP A 490 -9.76 -14.41 27.41
N ALA A 491 -9.86 -15.66 27.84
CA ALA A 491 -9.79 -16.02 29.26
C ALA A 491 -8.41 -15.75 29.87
N GLU A 492 -7.34 -16.04 29.14
CA GLU A 492 -5.97 -15.74 29.59
C GLU A 492 -5.73 -14.22 29.69
N ILE A 493 -6.16 -13.44 28.70
CA ILE A 493 -6.08 -11.98 28.73
C ILE A 493 -6.87 -11.41 29.91
N ALA A 494 -8.09 -11.91 30.17
CA ALA A 494 -8.91 -11.49 31.28
C ALA A 494 -8.27 -11.78 32.63
N SER A 495 -7.67 -12.96 32.80
CA SER A 495 -6.94 -13.35 34.03
C SER A 495 -5.72 -12.44 34.29
N ILE A 496 -4.96 -12.12 33.23
CA ILE A 496 -3.81 -11.21 33.37
C ILE A 496 -4.28 -9.78 33.71
N GLU A 497 -5.39 -9.33 33.13
CA GLU A 497 -5.97 -8.02 33.45
C GLU A 497 -6.45 -7.95 34.90
N GLU A 498 -7.05 -9.02 35.42
CA GLU A 498 -7.44 -9.12 36.83
C GLU A 498 -6.21 -9.01 37.75
N MET A 499 -5.17 -9.80 37.48
CA MET A 499 -3.90 -9.70 38.24
C MET A 499 -3.30 -8.28 38.18
N ARG A 500 -3.36 -7.60 37.04
CA ARG A 500 -2.90 -6.22 36.93
C ARG A 500 -3.69 -5.27 37.84
N ARG A 501 -5.01 -5.42 37.88
CA ARG A 501 -5.88 -4.61 38.76
C ARG A 501 -5.57 -4.85 40.22
N ASP A 502 -5.36 -6.10 40.61
CA ASP A 502 -4.98 -6.46 41.98
C ASP A 502 -3.63 -5.84 42.39
N ILE A 503 -2.64 -5.87 41.49
CA ILE A 503 -1.34 -5.22 41.73
C ILE A 503 -1.51 -3.69 41.86
N GLN A 504 -2.38 -3.06 41.07
CA GLN A 504 -2.66 -1.63 41.19
C GLN A 504 -3.35 -1.30 42.51
N ALA A 505 -4.32 -2.10 42.90
CA ALA A 505 -5.02 -1.95 44.19
C ALA A 505 -4.04 -2.10 45.37
N LEU A 506 -3.15 -3.10 45.30
CA LEU A 506 -2.12 -3.32 46.32
C LEU A 506 -1.15 -2.12 46.41
N LYS A 507 -0.70 -1.58 45.27
CA LYS A 507 0.14 -0.37 45.25
C LYS A 507 -0.58 0.83 45.90
N GLY A 508 -1.88 0.99 45.60
CA GLY A 508 -2.72 2.01 46.22
C GLY A 508 -2.78 1.85 47.73
N ALA A 509 -3.09 0.64 48.20
CA ALA A 509 -3.17 0.33 49.62
C ALA A 509 -1.82 0.56 50.37
N ILE A 510 -0.71 0.17 49.77
CA ILE A 510 0.63 0.45 50.31
C ILE A 510 0.87 1.95 50.45
N THR A 511 0.50 2.72 49.43
CA THR A 511 0.65 4.19 49.44
C THR A 511 -0.19 4.84 50.53
N GLU A 512 -1.43 4.37 50.71
CA GLU A 512 -2.34 4.85 51.76
C GLU A 512 -1.81 4.47 53.16
N LEU A 513 -1.30 3.24 53.32
CA LEU A 513 -0.67 2.82 54.58
C LEU A 513 0.52 3.71 54.94
N GLN A 514 1.41 3.96 53.98
CA GLN A 514 2.56 4.85 54.21
C GLN A 514 2.13 6.26 54.61
N ARG A 515 1.09 6.81 53.99
CA ARG A 515 0.53 8.12 54.36
C ARG A 515 -0.11 8.11 55.74
N ALA A 516 -0.79 7.03 56.11
CA ALA A 516 -1.38 6.86 57.42
C ALA A 516 -0.30 6.75 58.50
N GLU A 517 0.77 5.98 58.23
CA GLU A 517 1.94 5.87 59.14
C GLU A 517 2.63 7.22 59.33
N GLN A 518 2.79 8.01 58.28
CA GLN A 518 3.37 9.36 58.38
C GLN A 518 2.50 10.33 59.22
N ARG A 519 1.15 10.19 59.19
CA ARG A 519 0.24 11.01 59.97
C ARG A 519 0.07 10.55 61.41
N ARG A 520 0.40 9.29 61.71
CA ARG A 520 0.23 8.68 63.03
C ARG A 520 0.90 9.46 64.18
N PRO A 521 2.14 9.96 64.06
CA PRO A 521 2.75 10.75 65.14
C PRO A 521 1.99 12.01 65.46
N SER A 522 1.57 12.80 64.48
CA SER A 522 0.83 14.05 64.67
C SER A 522 -0.59 13.80 65.24
N LEU A 523 -1.21 12.71 64.86
CA LEU A 523 -2.49 12.31 65.41
C LEU A 523 -2.37 11.87 66.86
N ASN A 524 -1.29 11.13 67.22
CA ASN A 524 -1.04 10.74 68.59
C ASN A 524 -0.77 11.97 69.48
N GLU A 525 0.01 12.95 69.01
CA GLU A 525 0.22 14.21 69.72
C GLU A 525 -1.09 14.98 69.96
N ALA A 526 -1.95 15.05 68.91
CA ALA A 526 -3.25 15.70 69.03
C ALA A 526 -4.19 14.97 69.99
N VAL A 527 -4.16 13.64 70.03
CA VAL A 527 -4.92 12.83 71.02
C VAL A 527 -4.43 13.06 72.43
N GLU A 528 -3.09 13.09 72.66
CA GLU A 528 -2.52 13.39 73.97
C GLU A 528 -2.86 14.81 74.45
N GLU A 529 -2.86 15.79 73.55
CA GLU A 529 -3.23 17.17 73.87
C GLU A 529 -4.73 17.28 74.20
N ALA A 530 -5.57 16.61 73.44
CA ALA A 530 -7.03 16.51 73.72
C ALA A 530 -7.29 15.81 75.04
N HIS A 531 -6.55 14.76 75.38
CA HIS A 531 -6.64 14.07 76.69
C HIS A 531 -6.27 15.01 77.86
N LYS A 532 -5.17 15.71 77.75
CA LYS A 532 -4.73 16.71 78.75
C LYS A 532 -5.77 17.81 78.93
N THR A 533 -6.34 18.27 77.84
CA THR A 533 -7.39 19.30 77.88
C THR A 533 -8.66 18.79 78.57
N ALA A 534 -9.11 17.54 78.23
CA ALA A 534 -10.24 16.91 78.87
C ALA A 534 -10.06 16.69 80.35
N GLU A 535 -8.87 16.22 80.78
CA GLU A 535 -8.53 16.08 82.19
C GLU A 535 -8.51 17.43 82.92
N SER A 536 -8.02 18.49 82.30
CA SER A 536 -8.02 19.85 82.85
C SER A 536 -9.46 20.35 83.06
N CYS A 537 -10.30 20.21 82.06
CA CYS A 537 -11.73 20.57 82.15
C CYS A 537 -12.47 19.76 83.21
N GLN A 538 -12.14 18.47 83.34
CA GLN A 538 -12.74 17.61 84.37
C GLN A 538 -12.33 18.04 85.79
N ARG A 539 -11.05 18.37 86.02
CA ARG A 539 -10.57 18.93 87.28
C ARG A 539 -11.17 20.28 87.60
N GLU A 540 -11.38 21.14 86.65
CA GLU A 540 -12.05 22.44 86.84
C GLU A 540 -13.55 22.24 87.19
N HIS A 541 -14.19 21.28 86.56
CA HIS A 541 -15.61 20.94 86.89
C HIS A 541 -15.77 20.35 88.29
N GLU A 542 -14.80 19.49 88.72
CA GLU A 542 -14.80 18.94 90.09
C GLU A 542 -14.49 20.02 91.15
N LYS A 543 -13.70 21.04 90.87
CA LYS A 543 -13.46 22.18 91.74
C LYS A 543 -14.61 23.17 91.85
N ALA A 544 -15.50 23.20 90.79
CA ALA A 544 -16.67 24.07 90.77
C ALA A 544 -17.91 23.44 91.41
N LYS A 545 -17.89 22.15 91.73
CA LYS A 545 -18.83 21.45 92.60
C LYS A 545 -18.36 21.54 94.04
#